data_55518ec5d59232be3dce69052f910de3
#
_entry.id   55518ec5d59232be3dce69052f910de3
#
_cell.length_a   1.000
_cell.length_b   1.000
_cell.length_c   1.000
_cell.angle_alpha   90.00
_cell.angle_beta   90.00
_cell.angle_gamma   90.00
#
_symmetry.space_group_name_H-M   'P 1'
#
loop_
_entity.id
_entity.type
_entity.pdbx_description
1 polymer ?
#
loop_
_entity_poly.entity_id
_entity_poly.type
_entity_poly.pdbx_seq_one_letter_code
_entity_poly.pdbx_strand_id
1 'polypeptide(L)'
;SILNNGCRVLESPLVYDGEGHYAIDWTDLEAKLADPQTTLMILCNPHNPIDRIWDRETLERIGELCWEHHVTVISDEIHCDLTDPGFAYVPFASVSEHCAMNSVTCMAPTKTFNIAGLNSAAVMIPDPVLRHKVWRALNTDEVAEPNAFAMSATLAAFTEGEPWLD
;
A
#
# COMPACT_ATOMS: atom_id res chain seq x y z
N SER A 1 14.20 -3.16 -2.18
CA SER A 1 13.67 -4.46 -1.69
C SER A 1 13.44 -5.43 -2.82
N ILE A 2 12.80 -5.07 -3.95
CA ILE A 2 12.49 -5.98 -5.08
C ILE A 2 13.74 -6.71 -5.57
N LEU A 3 14.80 -5.98 -5.93
CA LEU A 3 16.05 -6.56 -6.42
C LEU A 3 16.72 -7.47 -5.39
N ASN A 4 16.66 -7.13 -4.10
CA ASN A 4 17.25 -7.93 -3.02
C ASN A 4 16.55 -9.30 -2.85
N ASN A 5 15.30 -9.41 -3.32
CA ASN A 5 14.54 -10.65 -3.34
C ASN A 5 14.66 -11.42 -4.68
N GLY A 6 15.64 -11.06 -5.52
CA GLY A 6 15.88 -11.73 -6.80
C GLY A 6 14.83 -11.44 -7.87
N CYS A 7 13.95 -10.46 -7.65
CA CYS A 7 12.94 -10.05 -8.60
C CYS A 7 13.43 -8.91 -9.49
N ARG A 8 12.83 -8.77 -10.66
CA ARG A 8 13.09 -7.67 -11.58
C ARG A 8 12.04 -6.57 -11.40
N VAL A 9 12.46 -5.32 -11.44
CA VAL A 9 11.55 -4.17 -11.44
C VAL A 9 11.07 -3.93 -12.86
N LEU A 10 9.75 -3.82 -13.02
CA LEU A 10 9.08 -3.33 -14.23
C LEU A 10 8.36 -2.03 -13.85
N GLU A 11 8.89 -0.92 -14.32
CA GLU A 11 8.38 0.41 -13.96
C GLU A 11 7.23 0.81 -14.89
N SER A 12 6.16 1.36 -14.31
CA SER A 12 5.10 2.09 -15.02
C SER A 12 5.13 3.55 -14.57
N PRO A 13 5.88 4.41 -15.30
CA PRO A 13 6.04 5.81 -14.92
C PRO A 13 4.72 6.56 -15.01
N LEU A 14 4.49 7.44 -14.04
CA LEU A 14 3.38 8.39 -14.11
C LEU A 14 3.68 9.47 -15.16
N VAL A 15 2.63 9.92 -15.83
CA VAL A 15 2.70 11.05 -16.75
C VAL A 15 2.60 12.34 -15.95
N TYR A 16 3.59 13.22 -16.12
CA TYR A 16 3.61 14.55 -15.50
C TYR A 16 3.24 15.63 -16.53
N ASP A 17 2.30 16.50 -16.19
CA ASP A 17 1.81 17.56 -17.10
C ASP A 17 2.67 18.81 -17.13
N GLY A 18 3.69 18.92 -16.26
CA GLY A 18 4.53 20.10 -16.10
C GLY A 18 3.95 21.18 -15.19
N GLU A 19 2.75 20.99 -14.68
CA GLU A 19 2.02 21.95 -13.83
C GLU A 19 1.73 21.42 -12.41
N GLY A 20 2.34 20.30 -12.04
CA GLY A 20 2.19 19.70 -10.71
C GLY A 20 1.25 18.49 -10.66
N HIS A 21 0.64 18.08 -11.78
CA HIS A 21 -0.27 16.95 -11.77
C HIS A 21 0.37 15.70 -12.37
N TYR A 22 0.06 14.57 -11.75
CA TYR A 22 0.51 13.25 -12.19
C TYR A 22 -0.71 12.39 -12.54
N ALA A 23 -0.61 11.63 -13.62
CA ALA A 23 -1.63 10.70 -14.09
C ALA A 23 -1.02 9.33 -14.39
N ILE A 24 -1.85 8.29 -14.34
CA ILE A 24 -1.46 6.94 -14.75
C ILE A 24 -1.53 6.84 -16.27
N ASP A 25 -0.47 6.34 -16.90
CA ASP A 25 -0.53 5.87 -18.28
C ASP A 25 -1.19 4.48 -18.28
N TRP A 26 -2.48 4.47 -18.53
CA TRP A 26 -3.27 3.24 -18.51
C TRP A 26 -2.85 2.23 -19.58
N THR A 27 -2.39 2.69 -20.73
CA THR A 27 -1.92 1.80 -21.82
C THR A 27 -0.62 1.11 -21.41
N ASP A 28 0.31 1.86 -20.83
CA ASP A 28 1.57 1.34 -20.32
C ASP A 28 1.36 0.39 -19.13
N LEU A 29 0.51 0.79 -18.18
CA LEU A 29 0.21 -0.03 -17.00
C LEU A 29 -0.40 -1.38 -17.39
N GLU A 30 -1.45 -1.37 -18.23
CA GLU A 30 -2.12 -2.58 -18.68
C GLU A 30 -1.17 -3.51 -19.45
N ALA A 31 -0.36 -2.98 -20.37
CA ALA A 31 0.64 -3.76 -21.09
C ALA A 31 1.65 -4.44 -20.17
N LYS A 32 2.02 -3.80 -19.06
CA LYS A 32 2.95 -4.34 -18.07
C LYS A 32 2.29 -5.36 -17.14
N LEU A 33 1.06 -5.15 -16.76
CA LEU A 33 0.29 -6.14 -15.99
C LEU A 33 0.01 -7.40 -16.81
N ALA A 34 -0.20 -7.26 -18.13
CA ALA A 34 -0.39 -8.38 -19.05
C ALA A 34 0.88 -9.22 -19.32
N ASP A 35 2.07 -8.74 -18.94
CA ASP A 35 3.30 -9.56 -19.03
C ASP A 35 3.18 -10.76 -18.07
N PRO A 36 3.25 -12.01 -18.58
CA PRO A 36 3.08 -13.20 -17.75
C PRO A 36 4.15 -13.36 -16.64
N GLN A 37 5.21 -12.59 -16.66
CA GLN A 37 6.21 -12.54 -15.60
C GLN A 37 5.88 -11.52 -14.51
N THR A 38 4.89 -10.66 -14.72
CA THR A 38 4.43 -9.71 -13.70
C THR A 38 3.50 -10.42 -12.75
N THR A 39 3.88 -10.54 -11.49
CA THR A 39 3.11 -11.24 -10.46
C THR A 39 2.73 -10.36 -9.27
N LEU A 40 3.34 -9.18 -9.17
CA LEU A 40 3.18 -8.28 -8.05
C LEU A 40 3.23 -6.84 -8.51
N MET A 41 2.30 -6.02 -8.02
CA MET A 41 2.31 -4.56 -8.15
C MET A 41 2.46 -3.92 -6.78
N ILE A 42 3.30 -2.90 -6.67
CA ILE A 42 3.38 -2.04 -5.47
C ILE A 42 2.70 -0.73 -5.81
N LEU A 43 1.64 -0.41 -5.08
CA LEU A 43 0.84 0.80 -5.20
C LEU A 43 0.99 1.63 -3.92
N CYS A 44 1.41 2.90 -4.04
CA CYS A 44 1.36 3.84 -2.92
C CYS A 44 0.06 4.63 -2.95
N ASN A 45 -0.68 4.66 -1.83
CA ASN A 45 -1.93 5.40 -1.70
C ASN A 45 -2.16 5.85 -0.24
N PRO A 46 -1.96 7.10 0.11
CA PRO A 46 -1.50 8.24 -0.71
C PRO A 46 -0.09 8.05 -1.31
N HIS A 47 0.14 8.65 -2.47
CA HIS A 47 1.39 8.46 -3.22
C HIS A 47 2.43 9.55 -2.86
N ASN A 48 3.38 9.19 -2.05
CA ASN A 48 4.56 10.01 -1.72
C ASN A 48 5.70 9.71 -2.74
N PRO A 49 6.38 10.71 -3.33
CA PRO A 49 6.43 12.13 -2.94
C PRO A 49 5.57 13.10 -3.79
N ILE A 50 4.61 12.62 -4.55
CA ILE A 50 3.83 13.45 -5.46
C ILE A 50 2.53 14.00 -4.83
N ASP A 51 2.31 13.73 -3.54
CA ASP A 51 1.15 14.18 -2.74
C ASP A 51 -0.20 13.87 -3.41
N ARG A 52 -0.32 12.65 -3.99
CA ARG A 52 -1.51 12.21 -4.71
C ARG A 52 -2.31 11.20 -3.91
N ILE A 53 -3.58 11.51 -3.65
CA ILE A 53 -4.58 10.55 -3.21
C ILE A 53 -5.31 10.04 -4.46
N TRP A 54 -5.32 8.73 -4.67
CA TRP A 54 -6.05 8.13 -5.78
C TRP A 54 -7.54 8.04 -5.42
N ASP A 55 -8.40 8.46 -6.35
CA ASP A 55 -9.85 8.34 -6.19
C ASP A 55 -10.32 6.88 -6.34
N ARG A 56 -11.55 6.63 -5.89
CA ARG A 56 -12.15 5.30 -5.89
C ARG A 56 -12.17 4.67 -7.29
N GLU A 57 -12.49 5.43 -8.32
CA GLU A 57 -12.59 4.95 -9.71
C GLU A 57 -11.22 4.50 -10.22
N THR A 58 -10.18 5.28 -9.96
CA THR A 58 -8.78 4.94 -10.28
C THR A 58 -8.35 3.64 -9.58
N LEU A 59 -8.62 3.54 -8.27
CA LEU A 59 -8.28 2.36 -7.48
C LEU A 59 -9.04 1.11 -7.96
N GLU A 60 -10.33 1.24 -8.27
CA GLU A 60 -11.15 0.16 -8.82
C GLU A 60 -10.58 -0.36 -10.13
N ARG A 61 -10.26 0.54 -11.05
CA ARG A 61 -9.65 0.18 -12.34
C ARG A 61 -8.31 -0.54 -12.19
N ILE A 62 -7.45 -0.07 -11.28
CA ILE A 62 -6.19 -0.77 -10.95
C ILE A 62 -6.50 -2.18 -10.43
N GLY A 63 -7.44 -2.30 -9.50
CA GLY A 63 -7.83 -3.58 -8.90
C GLY A 63 -8.35 -4.57 -9.92
N GLU A 64 -9.23 -4.14 -10.82
CA GLU A 64 -9.77 -4.99 -11.90
C GLU A 64 -8.68 -5.48 -12.86
N LEU A 65 -7.79 -4.58 -13.32
CA LEU A 65 -6.67 -4.96 -14.17
C LEU A 65 -5.73 -5.95 -13.48
N CYS A 66 -5.40 -5.71 -12.22
CA CYS A 66 -4.55 -6.63 -11.44
C CYS A 66 -5.23 -7.99 -11.22
N TRP A 67 -6.53 -8.01 -10.97
CA TRP A 67 -7.31 -9.23 -10.85
C TRP A 67 -7.33 -10.03 -12.15
N GLU A 68 -7.63 -9.38 -13.27
CA GLU A 68 -7.70 -9.99 -14.61
C GLU A 68 -6.36 -10.64 -15.00
N HIS A 69 -5.25 -9.96 -14.71
CA HIS A 69 -3.90 -10.44 -15.06
C HIS A 69 -3.23 -11.27 -13.94
N HIS A 70 -3.94 -11.60 -12.86
CA HIS A 70 -3.44 -12.38 -11.73
C HIS A 70 -2.21 -11.75 -11.03
N VAL A 71 -2.17 -10.43 -10.97
CA VAL A 71 -1.13 -9.65 -10.31
C VAL A 71 -1.60 -9.26 -8.91
N THR A 72 -0.92 -9.71 -7.87
CA THR A 72 -1.23 -9.34 -6.48
C THR A 72 -0.79 -7.89 -6.21
N VAL A 73 -1.63 -7.11 -5.51
CA VAL A 73 -1.32 -5.72 -5.16
C VAL A 73 -0.79 -5.63 -3.72
N ILE A 74 0.40 -5.04 -3.54
CA ILE A 74 0.81 -4.49 -2.24
C ILE A 74 0.39 -3.04 -2.23
N SER A 75 -0.61 -2.68 -1.42
CA SER A 75 -1.03 -1.31 -1.20
C SER A 75 -0.29 -0.73 -0.01
N ASP A 76 0.65 0.17 -0.29
CA ASP A 76 1.38 0.91 0.75
C ASP A 76 0.56 2.14 1.15
N GLU A 77 -0.08 2.04 2.30
CA GLU A 77 -1.01 3.02 2.84
C GLU A 77 -0.46 3.71 4.10
N ILE A 78 0.86 3.73 4.24
CA ILE A 78 1.55 4.29 5.42
C ILE A 78 1.27 5.78 5.66
N HIS A 79 0.80 6.50 4.64
CA HIS A 79 0.45 7.92 4.69
C HIS A 79 -1.06 8.18 4.78
N CYS A 80 -1.89 7.16 5.03
CA CYS A 80 -3.35 7.23 4.96
C CYS A 80 -3.99 8.28 5.88
N ASP A 81 -3.40 8.57 7.03
CA ASP A 81 -3.90 9.56 7.99
C ASP A 81 -3.38 10.99 7.71
N LEU A 82 -2.40 11.14 6.79
CA LEU A 82 -1.79 12.43 6.45
C LEU A 82 -2.48 13.01 5.20
N THR A 83 -3.69 13.51 5.38
CA THR A 83 -4.48 14.13 4.31
C THR A 83 -4.86 15.55 4.68
N ASP A 84 -4.81 16.46 3.72
CA ASP A 84 -5.26 17.83 3.92
C ASP A 84 -6.77 17.90 4.13
N PRO A 85 -7.28 18.91 4.87
CA PRO A 85 -8.71 19.12 5.05
C PRO A 85 -9.45 19.20 3.71
N GLY A 86 -10.51 18.41 3.58
CA GLY A 86 -11.33 18.35 2.37
C GLY A 86 -10.93 17.24 1.37
N PHE A 87 -9.83 16.54 1.61
CA PHE A 87 -9.45 15.34 0.85
C PHE A 87 -9.79 14.08 1.64
N ALA A 88 -10.35 13.09 0.95
CA ALA A 88 -10.71 11.81 1.55
C ALA A 88 -9.83 10.70 0.97
N TYR A 89 -9.09 10.05 1.84
CA TYR A 89 -8.39 8.81 1.50
C TYR A 89 -9.38 7.65 1.38
N VAL A 90 -9.16 6.78 0.40
CA VAL A 90 -9.95 5.56 0.18
C VAL A 90 -9.02 4.35 0.32
N PRO A 91 -9.23 3.45 1.31
CA PRO A 91 -8.46 2.23 1.42
C PRO A 91 -8.63 1.35 0.18
N PHE A 92 -7.55 0.85 -0.42
CA PHE A 92 -7.60 0.04 -1.63
C PHE A 92 -8.49 -1.20 -1.47
N ALA A 93 -8.32 -1.93 -0.37
CA ALA A 93 -9.12 -3.13 -0.09
C ALA A 93 -10.61 -2.86 0.16
N SER A 94 -11.03 -1.60 0.35
CA SER A 94 -12.45 -1.23 0.55
C SER A 94 -13.20 -0.93 -0.75
N VAL A 95 -12.49 -0.89 -1.88
CA VAL A 95 -13.05 -0.44 -3.15
C VAL A 95 -13.98 -1.49 -3.76
N SER A 96 -13.50 -2.73 -3.87
CA SER A 96 -14.26 -3.87 -4.40
C SER A 96 -13.82 -5.18 -3.75
N GLU A 97 -14.58 -6.27 -4.02
CA GLU A 97 -14.17 -7.61 -3.57
C GLU A 97 -12.86 -8.06 -4.24
N HIS A 98 -12.65 -7.77 -5.52
CA HIS A 98 -11.39 -8.06 -6.20
C HIS A 98 -10.21 -7.33 -5.56
N CYS A 99 -10.37 -6.05 -5.23
CA CYS A 99 -9.35 -5.30 -4.51
C CYS A 99 -9.04 -5.92 -3.14
N ALA A 100 -10.07 -6.32 -2.38
CA ALA A 100 -9.91 -6.93 -1.07
C ALA A 100 -9.19 -8.29 -1.13
N MET A 101 -9.65 -9.19 -2.01
CA MET A 101 -9.16 -10.57 -2.07
C MET A 101 -7.81 -10.73 -2.77
N ASN A 102 -7.34 -9.70 -3.49
CA ASN A 102 -6.08 -9.72 -4.24
C ASN A 102 -5.05 -8.71 -3.73
N SER A 103 -5.18 -8.26 -2.49
CA SER A 103 -4.26 -7.26 -1.94
C SER A 103 -3.65 -7.61 -0.60
N VAL A 104 -2.51 -6.96 -0.36
CA VAL A 104 -1.79 -6.88 0.91
C VAL A 104 -1.70 -5.41 1.26
N THR A 105 -2.48 -4.95 2.24
CA THR A 105 -2.45 -3.56 2.70
C THR A 105 -1.42 -3.40 3.81
N CYS A 106 -0.49 -2.47 3.63
CA CYS A 106 0.55 -2.14 4.59
C CYS A 106 0.27 -0.76 5.19
N MET A 107 0.16 -0.68 6.52
CA MET A 107 -0.05 0.57 7.24
C MET A 107 0.76 0.61 8.55
N ALA A 108 1.04 1.82 9.02
CA ALA A 108 1.79 2.00 10.25
C ALA A 108 1.53 3.38 10.87
N PRO A 109 1.55 3.51 12.20
CA PRO A 109 1.46 4.81 12.87
C PRO A 109 2.73 5.66 12.74
N THR A 110 3.77 5.07 12.17
CA THR A 110 5.14 5.59 12.24
C THR A 110 5.35 6.92 11.53
N LYS A 111 4.63 7.16 10.43
CA LYS A 111 4.68 8.43 9.70
C LYS A 111 3.74 9.46 10.32
N THR A 112 2.48 9.08 10.50
CA THR A 112 1.44 9.92 11.06
C THR A 112 1.84 10.50 12.42
N PHE A 113 2.40 9.69 13.32
CA PHE A 113 2.72 10.09 14.69
C PHE A 113 4.22 10.25 14.96
N ASN A 114 5.05 10.33 13.92
CA ASN A 114 6.51 10.55 14.03
C ASN A 114 7.23 9.56 14.96
N ILE A 115 6.83 8.29 14.93
CA ILE A 115 7.38 7.22 15.78
C ILE A 115 8.11 6.14 14.96
N ALA A 116 8.75 6.53 13.85
CA ALA A 116 9.43 5.61 12.94
C ALA A 116 10.53 4.76 13.63
N GLY A 117 11.16 5.28 14.67
CA GLY A 117 12.18 4.55 15.45
C GLY A 117 11.65 3.29 16.15
N LEU A 118 10.34 3.13 16.28
CA LEU A 118 9.72 1.94 16.89
C LEU A 118 9.52 0.77 15.91
N ASN A 119 9.74 1.01 14.61
CA ASN A 119 9.72 -0.04 13.58
C ASN A 119 8.49 -0.96 13.66
N SER A 120 7.29 -0.38 13.75
CA SER A 120 6.04 -1.12 13.80
C SER A 120 5.19 -0.87 12.57
N ALA A 121 4.55 -1.93 12.06
CA ALA A 121 3.60 -1.88 10.97
C ALA A 121 2.54 -2.95 11.14
N ALA A 122 1.39 -2.74 10.52
CA ALA A 122 0.33 -3.72 10.39
C ALA A 122 0.17 -4.11 8.92
N VAL A 123 -0.08 -5.39 8.69
CA VAL A 123 -0.36 -5.94 7.36
C VAL A 123 -1.74 -6.57 7.39
N MET A 124 -2.66 -6.05 6.59
CA MET A 124 -4.03 -6.55 6.47
C MET A 124 -4.20 -7.30 5.14
N ILE A 125 -4.69 -8.52 5.23
CA ILE A 125 -4.89 -9.40 4.07
C ILE A 125 -6.20 -10.16 4.26
N PRO A 126 -7.28 -9.81 3.56
CA PRO A 126 -8.56 -10.48 3.66
C PRO A 126 -8.52 -11.94 3.20
N ASP A 127 -7.86 -12.24 2.06
CA ASP A 127 -7.73 -13.60 1.56
C ASP A 127 -6.94 -14.50 2.52
N PRO A 128 -7.51 -15.62 3.01
CA PRO A 128 -6.87 -16.45 4.01
C PRO A 128 -5.64 -17.21 3.48
N VAL A 129 -5.59 -17.52 2.19
CA VAL A 129 -4.46 -18.26 1.58
C VAL A 129 -3.27 -17.33 1.43
N LEU A 130 -3.50 -16.13 0.88
CA LEU A 130 -2.47 -15.11 0.75
C LEU A 130 -1.96 -14.67 2.14
N ARG A 131 -2.87 -14.44 3.10
CA ARG A 131 -2.53 -14.11 4.48
C ARG A 131 -1.63 -15.16 5.12
N HIS A 132 -1.94 -16.44 4.95
CA HIS A 132 -1.11 -17.52 5.47
C HIS A 132 0.30 -17.53 4.84
N LYS A 133 0.41 -17.31 3.54
CA LYS A 133 1.70 -17.23 2.84
C LYS A 133 2.56 -16.08 3.37
N VAL A 134 1.98 -14.88 3.48
CA VAL A 134 2.68 -13.69 3.98
C VAL A 134 3.07 -13.86 5.44
N TRP A 135 2.14 -14.34 6.29
CA TRP A 135 2.42 -14.61 7.69
C TRP A 135 3.59 -15.59 7.87
N ARG A 136 3.63 -16.67 7.09
CA ARG A 136 4.75 -17.61 7.12
C ARG A 136 6.07 -16.99 6.68
N ALA A 137 6.08 -16.17 5.63
CA ALA A 137 7.28 -15.48 5.16
C ALA A 137 7.82 -14.53 6.24
N LEU A 138 6.97 -13.68 6.81
CA LEU A 138 7.36 -12.75 7.88
C LEU A 138 7.95 -13.46 9.12
N ASN A 139 7.39 -14.62 9.49
CA ASN A 139 7.90 -15.42 10.60
C ASN A 139 9.22 -16.12 10.24
N THR A 140 9.39 -16.57 8.99
CA THR A 140 10.63 -17.19 8.54
C THR A 140 11.79 -16.20 8.53
N ASP A 141 11.51 -14.96 8.19
CA ASP A 141 12.49 -13.87 8.17
C ASP A 141 12.67 -13.19 9.54
N GLU A 142 11.98 -13.68 10.58
CA GLU A 142 12.03 -13.17 11.96
C GLU A 142 11.67 -11.67 12.09
N VAL A 143 10.77 -11.18 11.22
CA VAL A 143 10.32 -9.77 11.22
C VAL A 143 8.86 -9.60 11.68
N ALA A 144 8.20 -10.69 12.10
CA ALA A 144 6.81 -10.67 12.52
C ALA A 144 6.61 -10.17 13.97
N GLU A 145 7.66 -10.17 14.77
CA GLU A 145 7.56 -9.79 16.19
C GLU A 145 7.90 -8.31 16.40
N PRO A 146 6.95 -7.51 16.89
CA PRO A 146 7.21 -6.11 17.21
C PRO A 146 8.15 -5.99 18.43
N ASN A 147 8.91 -4.91 18.51
CA ASN A 147 9.72 -4.63 19.71
C ASN A 147 8.84 -4.32 20.93
N ALA A 148 9.43 -4.38 22.13
CA ALA A 148 8.72 -4.28 23.42
C ALA A 148 7.87 -3.00 23.58
N PHE A 149 8.20 -1.91 22.92
CA PHE A 149 7.48 -0.62 23.02
C PHE A 149 6.48 -0.40 21.90
N ALA A 150 6.60 -1.13 20.80
CA ALA A 150 5.81 -0.90 19.59
C ALA A 150 4.30 -1.04 19.84
N MET A 151 3.88 -2.06 20.61
CA MET A 151 2.46 -2.30 20.90
C MET A 151 1.83 -1.15 21.69
N SER A 152 2.48 -0.73 22.78
CA SER A 152 1.96 0.36 23.61
C SER A 152 1.95 1.70 22.88
N ALA A 153 2.99 1.97 22.09
CA ALA A 153 3.08 3.20 21.31
C ALA A 153 2.07 3.23 20.16
N THR A 154 1.87 2.12 19.45
CA THR A 154 0.87 2.02 18.40
C THR A 154 -0.55 2.20 18.97
N LEU A 155 -0.83 1.58 20.10
CA LEU A 155 -2.12 1.72 20.76
C LEU A 155 -2.36 3.19 21.17
N ALA A 156 -1.42 3.82 21.85
CA ALA A 156 -1.53 5.22 22.25
C ALA A 156 -1.69 6.16 21.04
N ALA A 157 -0.90 5.94 19.98
CA ALA A 157 -0.98 6.71 18.75
C ALA A 157 -2.38 6.69 18.14
N PHE A 158 -2.98 5.52 17.96
CA PHE A 158 -4.30 5.39 17.33
C PHE A 158 -5.49 5.68 18.26
N THR A 159 -5.30 5.65 19.59
CA THR A 159 -6.42 5.91 20.53
C THR A 159 -6.38 7.31 21.13
N GLU A 160 -5.21 7.94 21.22
CA GLU A 160 -5.00 9.21 21.92
C GLU A 160 -4.27 10.26 21.07
N GLY A 161 -3.81 9.89 19.86
CA GLY A 161 -2.94 10.73 19.04
C GLY A 161 -3.64 11.77 18.19
N GLU A 162 -4.97 11.71 18.02
CA GLU A 162 -5.73 12.65 17.17
C GLU A 162 -5.44 14.12 17.48
N PRO A 163 -5.44 14.59 18.76
CA PRO A 163 -5.13 15.98 19.10
C PRO A 163 -3.70 16.42 18.78
N TRP A 164 -2.81 15.47 18.51
CA TRP A 164 -1.44 15.76 18.09
C TRP A 164 -1.35 15.89 16.56
N LEU A 165 -2.21 15.17 15.84
CA LEU A 165 -2.25 15.17 14.38
C LEU A 165 -2.90 16.47 13.85
N ASP A 166 -3.94 16.99 14.51
CA ASP A 166 -4.65 18.24 14.21
C ASP A 166 -3.81 19.49 14.57
#